data_895665ffbfe56d7ea9cffc187fe77a7e
#
_entry.id   895665ffbfe56d7ea9cffc187fe77a7e
#
_cell.length_a   1.000
_cell.length_b   1.000
_cell.length_c   1.000
_cell.angle_alpha   90.00
_cell.angle_beta   90.00
_cell.angle_gamma   90.00
#
_symmetry.space_group_name_H-M   'P 1'
#
loop_
_entity.id
_entity.type
_entity.pdbx_description
1 polymer ?
#
loop_
_entity_poly.entity_id
_entity_poly.type
_entity_poly.pdbx_seq_one_letter_code
_entity_poly.pdbx_strand_id
1 'polypeptide(L)'
;MGKKLLVVSMAFFIFLAFANPTYAAPVYKDVTDQYGFKQEFDYLAGQGILLPDPAADFRVDAEITRIEAASFLAAALKLDLENRPAPVFSDVSPEDPNFPVIAAVVDEKIMLGTLEGEFRPNDKLTRAQMAVILVKAFRLSGTSTTTFKDVPAKFWASPYILTLIGNKITVGYKDYTFKPNQFISRSHFVVFLARILNPAFRKDLPPPPVAKPPVPQPPQSCEKPAKSATYKVNVVVTNMWKYPNQTRSLDRPSLAYPVNMPQWLGSMTISQKRWLTDRTDTQAVFGEEVSLLTTGSSWYQIAAKNQYVPYQKEGYPGWIPKSHITKVTKDYSDCAVAVVTAKTATLYNPDTKKRFMDISYSTILPVIKAEGDWLHLQTPANGIKLLHKSMAKTAKNYAAVKKPTQADIVNNAKKFLGLPYLWAGTSAYGFDCSGIIYAVYKNYGMLIPRDSFYQATKGTAVSKQNLQPGDLVFFAYNGGRGKVYHVGIYIGSGKMLHAPNSSSKVRIEALNAGVYKTNYSGARRYIN
;
A
#
# COMPACT_ATOMS: atom_id res chain seq x y z
N MET A 1 44.82 -86.93 -29.45
CA MET A 1 45.03 -86.04 -28.30
C MET A 1 45.05 -84.60 -28.80
N GLY A 2 43.97 -83.91 -28.74
CA GLY A 2 43.84 -82.54 -29.28
C GLY A 2 43.26 -81.69 -28.21
N LYS A 3 44.01 -80.70 -27.73
CA LYS A 3 43.54 -79.69 -26.76
C LYS A 3 42.79 -78.62 -27.49
N LYS A 4 41.50 -78.41 -27.14
CA LYS A 4 40.72 -77.27 -27.61
C LYS A 4 41.05 -76.06 -26.75
N LEU A 5 41.46 -74.98 -27.42
CA LEU A 5 41.74 -73.68 -26.83
C LEU A 5 40.42 -72.91 -26.82
N LEU A 6 39.95 -72.52 -25.63
CA LEU A 6 38.76 -71.67 -25.47
C LEU A 6 39.19 -70.22 -25.45
N VAL A 7 38.81 -69.46 -26.49
CA VAL A 7 39.04 -68.00 -26.55
C VAL A 7 37.83 -67.31 -25.88
N VAL A 8 38.05 -66.73 -24.69
CA VAL A 8 37.07 -65.89 -24.01
C VAL A 8 37.27 -64.45 -24.51
N SER A 9 36.31 -63.97 -25.32
CA SER A 9 36.25 -62.59 -25.75
C SER A 9 35.67 -61.72 -24.64
N MET A 10 36.48 -60.88 -24.01
CA MET A 10 36.10 -59.93 -22.97
C MET A 10 35.72 -58.62 -23.67
N ALA A 11 34.38 -58.38 -23.83
CA ALA A 11 33.87 -57.11 -24.33
C ALA A 11 34.03 -56.04 -23.25
N PHE A 12 34.91 -55.10 -23.48
CA PHE A 12 35.09 -53.90 -22.64
C PHE A 12 33.98 -52.92 -22.97
N PHE A 13 32.93 -52.83 -22.12
CA PHE A 13 31.95 -51.72 -22.17
C PHE A 13 32.62 -50.50 -21.58
N ILE A 14 33.03 -49.53 -22.44
CA ILE A 14 33.44 -48.21 -21.99
C ILE A 14 32.14 -47.44 -21.64
N PHE A 15 31.82 -47.36 -20.35
CA PHE A 15 30.87 -46.39 -19.83
C PHE A 15 31.51 -45.00 -19.95
N LEU A 16 31.14 -44.24 -21.01
CA LEU A 16 31.35 -42.81 -21.03
C LEU A 16 30.39 -42.17 -20.01
N ALA A 17 30.87 -42.00 -18.78
CA ALA A 17 30.23 -41.13 -17.82
C ALA A 17 30.35 -39.69 -18.36
N PHE A 18 29.26 -39.15 -18.83
CA PHE A 18 29.11 -37.70 -18.98
C PHE A 18 29.23 -37.09 -17.57
N ALA A 19 30.44 -36.72 -17.22
CA ALA A 19 30.67 -35.88 -16.03
C ALA A 19 30.02 -34.53 -16.32
N ASN A 20 28.93 -34.25 -15.65
CA ASN A 20 28.45 -32.86 -15.55
C ASN A 20 29.63 -32.05 -14.98
N PRO A 21 30.00 -30.91 -15.58
CA PRO A 21 31.05 -30.08 -15.02
C PRO A 21 30.57 -29.58 -13.65
N THR A 22 31.11 -30.16 -12.59
CA THR A 22 30.97 -29.61 -11.24
C THR A 22 31.88 -28.38 -11.23
N TYR A 23 31.26 -27.20 -11.20
CA TYR A 23 31.99 -25.97 -10.94
C TYR A 23 32.54 -26.03 -9.52
N ALA A 24 33.84 -26.14 -9.38
CA ALA A 24 34.57 -26.20 -8.11
C ALA A 24 34.57 -24.83 -7.37
N ALA A 25 34.18 -23.76 -8.05
CA ALA A 25 34.07 -22.42 -7.48
C ALA A 25 32.61 -21.92 -7.54
N PRO A 26 32.18 -21.02 -6.64
CA PRO A 26 30.85 -20.43 -6.72
C PRO A 26 30.70 -19.64 -8.03
N VAL A 27 29.51 -19.68 -8.63
CA VAL A 27 29.21 -18.97 -9.89
C VAL A 27 29.30 -17.45 -9.68
N TYR A 28 28.90 -16.97 -8.51
CA TYR A 28 29.04 -15.60 -8.03
C TYR A 28 29.33 -15.63 -6.52
N LYS A 29 29.93 -14.55 -6.01
CA LYS A 29 30.37 -14.44 -4.61
C LYS A 29 29.22 -14.62 -3.61
N ASP A 30 28.02 -14.08 -3.91
CA ASP A 30 26.82 -14.19 -3.08
C ASP A 30 25.94 -15.43 -3.38
N VAL A 31 26.40 -16.32 -4.31
CA VAL A 31 25.78 -17.62 -4.61
C VAL A 31 26.65 -18.75 -4.07
N THR A 32 26.71 -18.84 -2.75
CA THR A 32 27.50 -19.85 -2.04
C THR A 32 26.89 -21.25 -2.13
N ASP A 33 27.61 -22.29 -1.70
CA ASP A 33 27.11 -23.67 -1.64
C ASP A 33 25.87 -23.84 -0.76
N GLN A 34 25.64 -22.92 0.16
CA GLN A 34 24.46 -22.91 1.05
C GLN A 34 23.31 -22.11 0.45
N TYR A 35 23.49 -21.46 -0.71
CA TYR A 35 22.43 -20.70 -1.33
C TYR A 35 21.31 -21.62 -1.86
N GLY A 36 20.08 -21.37 -1.43
CA GLY A 36 18.94 -22.28 -1.67
C GLY A 36 18.58 -22.56 -3.13
N PHE A 37 19.14 -21.78 -4.09
CA PHE A 37 18.93 -21.92 -5.53
C PHE A 37 20.23 -22.13 -6.29
N LYS A 38 21.30 -22.55 -5.60
CA LYS A 38 22.62 -22.74 -6.24
C LYS A 38 22.55 -23.64 -7.48
N GLN A 39 21.78 -24.72 -7.42
CA GLN A 39 21.68 -25.67 -8.53
C GLN A 39 21.09 -25.05 -9.79
N GLU A 40 20.08 -24.16 -9.64
CA GLU A 40 19.50 -23.42 -10.75
C GLU A 40 20.52 -22.43 -11.36
N PHE A 41 21.36 -21.78 -10.53
CA PHE A 41 22.43 -20.91 -10.98
C PHE A 41 23.52 -21.68 -11.71
N ASP A 42 24.00 -22.80 -11.16
CA ASP A 42 25.01 -23.65 -11.79
C ASP A 42 24.54 -24.18 -13.15
N TYR A 43 23.28 -24.59 -13.22
CA TYR A 43 22.67 -25.04 -14.46
C TYR A 43 22.66 -23.93 -15.54
N LEU A 44 22.22 -22.73 -15.20
CA LEU A 44 22.15 -21.64 -16.17
C LEU A 44 23.55 -21.13 -16.57
N ALA A 45 24.52 -21.19 -15.67
CA ALA A 45 25.91 -20.92 -15.98
C ALA A 45 26.49 -21.98 -16.95
N GLY A 46 26.18 -23.25 -16.71
CA GLY A 46 26.54 -24.34 -17.63
C GLY A 46 25.89 -24.25 -19.02
N GLN A 47 24.74 -23.57 -19.12
CA GLN A 47 24.08 -23.28 -20.39
C GLN A 47 24.60 -21.99 -21.07
N GLY A 48 25.53 -21.26 -20.45
CA GLY A 48 26.03 -19.97 -20.97
C GLY A 48 25.04 -18.81 -20.87
N ILE A 49 23.97 -18.98 -20.09
CA ILE A 49 22.95 -17.94 -19.87
C ILE A 49 23.40 -16.96 -18.78
N LEU A 50 24.06 -17.46 -17.75
CA LEU A 50 24.78 -16.66 -16.76
C LEU A 50 26.28 -16.74 -17.06
N LEU A 51 26.95 -15.59 -16.98
CA LEU A 51 28.42 -15.52 -17.11
C LEU A 51 28.98 -15.56 -15.68
N PRO A 52 29.67 -16.67 -15.28
CA PRO A 52 30.24 -16.81 -13.96
C PRO A 52 31.26 -15.73 -13.64
N ASP A 53 31.16 -15.11 -12.48
CA ASP A 53 32.16 -14.21 -11.93
C ASP A 53 32.26 -14.43 -10.41
N PRO A 54 33.17 -15.33 -9.96
CA PRO A 54 33.33 -15.63 -8.54
C PRO A 54 33.79 -14.45 -7.67
N ALA A 55 34.31 -13.39 -8.30
CA ALA A 55 34.75 -12.18 -7.60
C ALA A 55 33.63 -11.15 -7.43
N ALA A 56 32.56 -11.22 -8.22
CA ALA A 56 31.44 -10.31 -8.22
C ALA A 56 30.21 -10.88 -7.50
N ASP A 57 29.41 -9.99 -6.92
CA ASP A 57 28.08 -10.32 -6.40
C ASP A 57 27.06 -10.33 -7.54
N PHE A 58 26.25 -11.38 -7.65
CA PHE A 58 25.07 -11.40 -8.51
C PHE A 58 23.99 -10.41 -8.04
N ARG A 59 24.04 -10.01 -6.78
CA ARG A 59 23.02 -9.18 -6.11
C ARG A 59 21.66 -9.88 -6.11
N VAL A 60 21.63 -11.10 -5.55
CA VAL A 60 20.50 -12.05 -5.60
C VAL A 60 19.15 -11.44 -5.18
N ASP A 61 19.14 -10.53 -4.21
CA ASP A 61 17.93 -9.87 -3.67
C ASP A 61 17.59 -8.55 -4.36
N ALA A 62 18.46 -8.04 -5.24
CA ALA A 62 18.17 -6.82 -5.99
C ALA A 62 17.00 -7.04 -6.96
N GLU A 63 16.17 -6.02 -7.15
CA GLU A 63 15.07 -6.04 -8.11
C GLU A 63 15.63 -6.01 -9.55
N ILE A 64 15.16 -6.94 -10.39
CA ILE A 64 15.63 -7.02 -11.78
C ILE A 64 15.06 -5.89 -12.64
N THR A 65 15.91 -5.30 -13.48
CA THR A 65 15.48 -4.31 -14.46
C THR A 65 14.97 -4.97 -15.74
N ARG A 66 14.27 -4.19 -16.56
CA ARG A 66 13.77 -4.66 -17.87
C ARG A 66 14.89 -5.06 -18.81
N ILE A 67 16.00 -4.31 -18.81
CA ILE A 67 17.14 -4.65 -19.65
C ILE A 67 17.88 -5.90 -19.17
N GLU A 68 18.04 -6.08 -17.86
CA GLU A 68 18.65 -7.30 -17.31
C GLU A 68 17.82 -8.54 -17.67
N ALA A 69 16.48 -8.43 -17.56
CA ALA A 69 15.58 -9.52 -17.96
C ALA A 69 15.66 -9.80 -19.47
N ALA A 70 15.71 -8.76 -20.31
CA ALA A 70 15.88 -8.89 -21.75
C ALA A 70 17.17 -9.62 -22.12
N SER A 71 18.29 -9.29 -21.46
CA SER A 71 19.58 -9.94 -21.66
C SER A 71 19.56 -11.42 -21.32
N PHE A 72 18.98 -11.81 -20.18
CA PHE A 72 18.83 -13.22 -19.82
C PHE A 72 17.92 -13.98 -20.77
N LEU A 73 16.86 -13.34 -21.27
CA LEU A 73 15.96 -13.96 -22.25
C LEU A 73 16.62 -14.14 -23.61
N ALA A 74 17.35 -13.13 -24.09
CA ALA A 74 18.08 -13.22 -25.33
C ALA A 74 19.10 -14.37 -25.31
N ALA A 75 19.85 -14.51 -24.21
CA ALA A 75 20.79 -15.62 -24.02
C ALA A 75 20.06 -16.98 -23.93
N ALA A 76 18.97 -17.07 -23.15
CA ALA A 76 18.22 -18.31 -22.95
C ALA A 76 17.55 -18.82 -24.23
N LEU A 77 17.09 -17.92 -25.08
CA LEU A 77 16.44 -18.22 -26.35
C LEU A 77 17.43 -18.28 -27.52
N LYS A 78 18.72 -17.96 -27.25
CA LYS A 78 19.77 -17.87 -28.25
C LYS A 78 19.38 -16.98 -29.44
N LEU A 79 18.80 -15.80 -29.09
CA LEU A 79 18.35 -14.87 -30.11
C LEU A 79 19.54 -14.34 -30.92
N ASP A 80 19.36 -14.29 -32.22
CA ASP A 80 20.27 -13.52 -33.07
C ASP A 80 20.11 -12.04 -32.72
N LEU A 81 21.22 -11.37 -32.41
CA LEU A 81 21.26 -9.96 -32.05
C LEU A 81 21.66 -9.06 -33.24
N GLU A 82 22.08 -9.68 -34.37
CA GLU A 82 22.45 -8.97 -35.57
C GLU A 82 21.26 -8.82 -36.53
N ASN A 83 21.28 -7.80 -37.35
CA ASN A 83 20.33 -7.58 -38.45
C ASN A 83 18.85 -7.55 -38.02
N ARG A 84 18.56 -7.09 -36.80
CA ARG A 84 17.17 -6.91 -36.32
C ARG A 84 16.60 -5.57 -36.76
N PRO A 85 15.28 -5.52 -37.04
CA PRO A 85 14.60 -4.24 -37.25
C PRO A 85 14.85 -3.30 -36.08
N ALA A 86 15.28 -2.08 -36.36
CA ALA A 86 15.51 -1.09 -35.31
C ALA A 86 14.20 -0.62 -34.67
N PRO A 87 13.95 -0.87 -33.39
CA PRO A 87 12.79 -0.33 -32.71
C PRO A 87 12.97 1.17 -32.48
N VAL A 88 11.85 1.92 -32.53
CA VAL A 88 11.87 3.36 -32.27
C VAL A 88 11.35 3.61 -30.86
N PHE A 89 12.27 3.98 -29.96
CA PHE A 89 11.95 4.38 -28.59
C PHE A 89 12.62 5.72 -28.28
N SER A 90 11.91 6.59 -27.55
CA SER A 90 12.42 7.92 -27.19
C SER A 90 13.53 7.88 -26.13
N ASP A 91 13.63 6.78 -25.39
CA ASP A 91 14.55 6.59 -24.26
C ASP A 91 15.67 5.58 -24.51
N VAL A 92 15.83 5.11 -25.77
CA VAL A 92 16.89 4.16 -26.17
C VAL A 92 17.53 4.64 -27.46
N SER A 93 18.81 5.01 -27.37
CA SER A 93 19.60 5.39 -28.56
C SER A 93 20.07 4.15 -29.32
N PRO A 94 20.18 4.21 -30.67
CA PRO A 94 20.82 3.16 -31.44
C PRO A 94 22.27 2.86 -31.04
N GLU A 95 22.97 3.82 -30.43
CA GLU A 95 24.32 3.68 -29.89
C GLU A 95 24.38 3.05 -28.50
N ASP A 96 23.22 2.81 -27.84
CA ASP A 96 23.18 2.13 -26.53
C ASP A 96 23.74 0.71 -26.67
N PRO A 97 24.72 0.29 -25.85
CA PRO A 97 25.28 -1.07 -25.89
C PRO A 97 24.22 -2.17 -25.78
N ASN A 98 23.06 -1.88 -25.21
CA ASN A 98 21.95 -2.82 -25.06
C ASN A 98 20.97 -2.78 -26.24
N PHE A 99 21.16 -1.87 -27.21
CA PHE A 99 20.25 -1.72 -28.33
C PHE A 99 20.02 -3.04 -29.09
N PRO A 100 21.04 -3.86 -29.41
CA PRO A 100 20.84 -5.15 -30.10
C PRO A 100 19.94 -6.11 -29.33
N VAL A 101 20.09 -6.17 -28.00
CA VAL A 101 19.24 -7.00 -27.12
C VAL A 101 17.80 -6.50 -27.13
N ILE A 102 17.61 -5.17 -27.02
CA ILE A 102 16.29 -4.55 -27.06
C ILE A 102 15.62 -4.82 -28.40
N ALA A 103 16.34 -4.63 -29.50
CA ALA A 103 15.83 -4.89 -30.84
C ALA A 103 15.36 -6.35 -31.01
N ALA A 104 16.17 -7.31 -30.54
CA ALA A 104 15.84 -8.72 -30.62
C ALA A 104 14.58 -9.10 -29.81
N VAL A 105 14.45 -8.66 -28.56
CA VAL A 105 13.28 -9.01 -27.73
C VAL A 105 12.00 -8.29 -28.18
N VAL A 106 12.12 -7.14 -28.82
CA VAL A 106 10.99 -6.40 -29.40
C VAL A 106 10.52 -7.06 -30.70
N ASP A 107 11.43 -7.42 -31.59
CA ASP A 107 11.13 -8.10 -32.86
C ASP A 107 10.44 -9.44 -32.61
N GLU A 108 10.92 -10.22 -31.64
CA GLU A 108 10.29 -11.48 -31.19
C GLU A 108 8.96 -11.27 -30.39
N LYS A 109 8.55 -10.02 -30.19
CA LYS A 109 7.31 -9.65 -29.43
C LYS A 109 7.30 -10.17 -27.98
N ILE A 110 8.48 -10.40 -27.41
CA ILE A 110 8.66 -10.86 -26.03
C ILE A 110 8.44 -9.71 -25.06
N MET A 111 9.10 -8.58 -25.32
CA MET A 111 8.98 -7.36 -24.53
C MET A 111 8.68 -6.19 -25.47
N LEU A 112 7.62 -5.46 -25.15
CA LEU A 112 7.20 -4.30 -25.93
C LEU A 112 7.45 -3.01 -25.13
N GLY A 113 7.51 -1.89 -25.84
CA GLY A 113 7.52 -0.57 -25.24
C GLY A 113 6.19 -0.18 -24.58
N THR A 114 6.16 1.02 -24.03
CA THR A 114 4.97 1.65 -23.48
C THR A 114 4.14 2.32 -24.58
N LEU A 115 2.92 2.75 -24.25
CA LEU A 115 2.09 3.53 -25.17
C LEU A 115 2.67 4.91 -25.49
N GLU A 116 3.58 5.41 -24.64
CA GLU A 116 4.30 6.67 -24.78
C GLU A 116 5.53 6.52 -25.69
N GLY A 117 5.80 5.35 -26.25
CA GLY A 117 6.93 5.09 -27.13
C GLY A 117 8.29 4.97 -26.41
N GLU A 118 8.28 4.51 -25.15
CA GLU A 118 9.48 4.27 -24.34
C GLU A 118 9.68 2.78 -24.08
N PHE A 119 10.91 2.29 -24.06
CA PHE A 119 11.24 0.92 -23.62
C PHE A 119 11.39 0.82 -22.11
N ARG A 120 11.90 1.86 -21.46
CA ARG A 120 12.19 1.94 -20.01
C ARG A 120 13.16 0.87 -19.54
N PRO A 121 14.38 0.82 -20.05
CA PRO A 121 15.33 -0.26 -19.78
C PRO A 121 15.67 -0.44 -18.30
N ASN A 122 15.68 0.65 -17.53
CA ASN A 122 16.03 0.67 -16.11
C ASN A 122 14.87 0.47 -15.15
N ASP A 123 13.62 0.39 -15.66
CA ASP A 123 12.45 0.13 -14.82
C ASP A 123 12.49 -1.30 -14.25
N LYS A 124 12.02 -1.44 -13.01
CA LYS A 124 11.92 -2.75 -12.34
C LYS A 124 10.70 -3.52 -12.84
N LEU A 125 10.84 -4.83 -12.99
CA LEU A 125 9.74 -5.69 -13.38
C LEU A 125 8.92 -6.14 -12.16
N THR A 126 7.60 -6.03 -12.27
CA THR A 126 6.72 -6.69 -11.33
C THR A 126 6.61 -8.18 -11.63
N ARG A 127 6.21 -8.99 -10.64
CA ARG A 127 6.00 -10.43 -10.82
C ARG A 127 4.91 -10.74 -11.85
N ALA A 128 3.90 -9.88 -11.98
CA ALA A 128 2.88 -10.01 -13.02
C ALA A 128 3.45 -9.77 -14.43
N GLN A 129 4.26 -8.72 -14.59
CA GLN A 129 4.93 -8.44 -15.86
C GLN A 129 5.89 -9.57 -16.26
N MET A 130 6.68 -10.06 -15.30
CA MET A 130 7.55 -11.22 -15.51
C MET A 130 6.75 -12.45 -15.98
N ALA A 131 5.59 -12.74 -15.38
CA ALA A 131 4.77 -13.88 -15.80
C ALA A 131 4.34 -13.77 -17.26
N VAL A 132 3.91 -12.59 -17.70
CA VAL A 132 3.55 -12.35 -19.12
C VAL A 132 4.75 -12.53 -20.04
N ILE A 133 5.89 -11.96 -19.68
CA ILE A 133 7.12 -12.02 -20.47
C ILE A 133 7.58 -13.47 -20.65
N LEU A 134 7.67 -14.24 -19.57
CA LEU A 134 8.13 -15.64 -19.62
C LEU A 134 7.17 -16.53 -20.42
N VAL A 135 5.86 -16.39 -20.23
CA VAL A 135 4.88 -17.18 -21.00
C VAL A 135 4.96 -16.87 -22.49
N LYS A 136 5.13 -15.60 -22.88
CA LYS A 136 5.30 -15.19 -24.27
C LYS A 136 6.62 -15.68 -24.84
N ALA A 137 7.73 -15.45 -24.13
CA ALA A 137 9.09 -15.80 -24.57
C ALA A 137 9.23 -17.29 -24.88
N PHE A 138 8.69 -18.14 -24.04
CA PHE A 138 8.79 -19.61 -24.19
C PHE A 138 7.51 -20.26 -24.76
N ARG A 139 6.55 -19.46 -25.22
CA ARG A 139 5.27 -19.92 -25.82
C ARG A 139 4.60 -20.99 -24.95
N LEU A 140 4.64 -20.77 -23.63
CA LEU A 140 4.09 -21.73 -22.67
C LEU A 140 2.56 -21.82 -22.81
N SER A 141 2.05 -23.05 -22.77
CA SER A 141 0.62 -23.35 -22.81
C SER A 141 0.21 -24.14 -21.56
N GLY A 142 -1.10 -24.31 -21.40
CA GLY A 142 -1.68 -24.96 -20.23
C GLY A 142 -2.19 -23.95 -19.21
N THR A 143 -2.92 -24.43 -18.23
CA THR A 143 -3.51 -23.63 -17.17
C THR A 143 -3.62 -24.44 -15.90
N SER A 144 -3.90 -23.78 -14.80
CA SER A 144 -4.16 -24.39 -13.48
C SER A 144 -5.51 -23.93 -12.96
N THR A 145 -6.18 -24.76 -12.20
CA THR A 145 -7.39 -24.39 -11.43
C THR A 145 -7.07 -23.75 -10.09
N THR A 146 -5.78 -23.64 -9.75
CA THR A 146 -5.31 -23.01 -8.51
C THR A 146 -5.70 -21.54 -8.47
N THR A 147 -6.18 -21.08 -7.33
CA THR A 147 -6.49 -19.68 -7.10
C THR A 147 -5.52 -19.09 -6.08
N PHE A 148 -5.01 -17.90 -6.36
CA PHE A 148 -4.30 -17.10 -5.37
C PHE A 148 -5.22 -16.04 -4.78
N LYS A 149 -5.07 -15.77 -3.49
CA LYS A 149 -5.89 -14.79 -2.75
C LYS A 149 -5.81 -13.38 -3.34
N ASP A 150 -4.71 -13.05 -4.00
CA ASP A 150 -4.36 -11.74 -4.53
C ASP A 150 -4.32 -11.65 -6.06
N VAL A 151 -4.80 -12.71 -6.75
CA VAL A 151 -4.93 -12.75 -8.22
C VAL A 151 -6.39 -13.06 -8.57
N PRO A 152 -7.27 -12.04 -8.63
CA PRO A 152 -8.64 -12.24 -9.08
C PRO A 152 -8.70 -12.77 -10.52
N ALA A 153 -9.73 -13.55 -10.86
CA ALA A 153 -9.88 -14.12 -12.20
C ALA A 153 -9.86 -13.07 -13.33
N LYS A 154 -10.33 -11.84 -13.05
CA LYS A 154 -10.31 -10.71 -14.00
C LYS A 154 -9.00 -9.90 -13.97
N PHE A 155 -8.01 -10.28 -13.18
CA PHE A 155 -6.71 -9.60 -13.18
C PHE A 155 -6.02 -9.83 -14.53
N TRP A 156 -5.49 -8.76 -15.13
CA TRP A 156 -4.97 -8.76 -16.50
C TRP A 156 -3.88 -9.83 -16.76
N ALA A 157 -3.06 -10.15 -15.77
CA ALA A 157 -2.00 -11.15 -15.87
C ALA A 157 -2.43 -12.55 -15.36
N SER A 158 -3.69 -12.73 -14.91
CA SER A 158 -4.18 -13.98 -14.35
C SER A 158 -3.95 -15.19 -15.27
N PRO A 159 -4.27 -15.14 -16.58
CA PRO A 159 -4.04 -16.27 -17.48
C PRO A 159 -2.57 -16.71 -17.52
N TYR A 160 -1.65 -15.76 -17.57
CA TYR A 160 -0.20 -16.01 -17.63
C TYR A 160 0.34 -16.59 -16.31
N ILE A 161 -0.14 -16.09 -15.17
CA ILE A 161 0.19 -16.63 -13.84
C ILE A 161 -0.28 -18.08 -13.73
N LEU A 162 -1.51 -18.37 -14.15
CA LEU A 162 -2.06 -19.72 -14.14
C LEU A 162 -1.31 -20.67 -15.10
N THR A 163 -0.80 -20.17 -16.21
CA THR A 163 0.07 -20.93 -17.12
C THR A 163 1.39 -21.30 -16.45
N LEU A 164 2.05 -20.35 -15.74
CA LEU A 164 3.28 -20.67 -15.00
C LEU A 164 3.06 -21.74 -13.92
N ILE A 165 1.92 -21.70 -13.24
CA ILE A 165 1.55 -22.70 -12.23
C ILE A 165 1.29 -24.04 -12.88
N GLY A 166 0.49 -24.09 -13.95
CA GLY A 166 0.19 -25.31 -14.69
C GLY A 166 1.45 -26.03 -15.19
N ASN A 167 2.49 -25.26 -15.50
CA ASN A 167 3.81 -25.77 -15.87
C ASN A 167 4.75 -26.01 -14.68
N LYS A 168 4.30 -25.85 -13.42
CA LYS A 168 5.08 -26.05 -12.19
C LYS A 168 6.31 -25.15 -12.07
N ILE A 169 6.32 -24.01 -12.79
CA ILE A 169 7.41 -23.04 -12.77
C ILE A 169 7.38 -22.21 -11.49
N THR A 170 6.17 -21.92 -11.00
CA THR A 170 5.96 -21.23 -9.73
C THR A 170 4.91 -21.94 -8.89
N VAL A 171 5.04 -21.84 -7.59
CA VAL A 171 4.05 -22.32 -6.61
C VAL A 171 3.45 -21.17 -5.80
N GLY A 172 3.83 -19.92 -6.10
CA GLY A 172 3.49 -18.77 -5.27
C GLY A 172 4.20 -18.78 -3.92
N TYR A 173 3.57 -18.17 -2.95
CA TYR A 173 4.07 -18.12 -1.56
C TYR A 173 3.27 -19.06 -0.65
N LYS A 174 3.85 -19.40 0.50
CA LYS A 174 3.23 -20.28 1.52
C LYS A 174 1.88 -19.76 2.04
N ASP A 175 1.61 -18.48 1.91
CA ASP A 175 0.36 -17.81 2.28
C ASP A 175 -0.72 -17.85 1.17
N TYR A 176 -0.48 -18.62 0.10
CA TYR A 176 -1.34 -18.69 -1.07
C TYR A 176 -1.54 -17.35 -1.79
N THR A 177 -0.50 -16.52 -1.80
CA THR A 177 -0.41 -15.31 -2.64
C THR A 177 0.58 -15.50 -3.78
N PHE A 178 0.41 -14.76 -4.87
CA PHE A 178 1.39 -14.65 -5.94
C PHE A 178 2.20 -13.36 -5.85
N LYS A 179 1.65 -12.34 -5.21
CA LYS A 179 2.19 -10.98 -5.09
C LYS A 179 2.46 -10.31 -6.45
N PRO A 180 1.44 -10.18 -7.30
CA PRO A 180 1.60 -9.78 -8.70
C PRO A 180 2.24 -8.40 -8.88
N ASN A 181 1.96 -7.47 -7.96
CA ASN A 181 2.46 -6.09 -8.02
C ASN A 181 3.80 -5.87 -7.30
N GLN A 182 4.36 -6.91 -6.66
CA GLN A 182 5.69 -6.84 -6.05
C GLN A 182 6.76 -6.93 -7.15
N PHE A 183 7.82 -6.14 -7.05
CA PHE A 183 8.97 -6.31 -7.93
C PHE A 183 9.63 -7.67 -7.71
N ILE A 184 10.09 -8.28 -8.80
CA ILE A 184 10.77 -9.57 -8.74
C ILE A 184 12.28 -9.37 -8.55
N SER A 185 12.89 -10.19 -7.69
CA SER A 185 14.34 -10.16 -7.53
C SER A 185 15.05 -10.84 -8.71
N ARG A 186 16.32 -10.48 -8.93
CA ARG A 186 17.19 -11.09 -9.93
C ARG A 186 17.24 -12.61 -9.76
N SER A 187 17.41 -13.10 -8.53
CA SER A 187 17.46 -14.55 -8.26
C SER A 187 16.15 -15.25 -8.60
N HIS A 188 15.00 -14.70 -8.23
CA HIS A 188 13.72 -15.32 -8.56
C HIS A 188 13.46 -15.38 -10.07
N PHE A 189 13.89 -14.36 -10.84
CA PHE A 189 13.80 -14.40 -12.30
C PHE A 189 14.63 -15.54 -12.86
N VAL A 190 15.88 -15.67 -12.43
CA VAL A 190 16.81 -16.76 -12.80
C VAL A 190 16.23 -18.13 -12.46
N VAL A 191 15.68 -18.30 -11.26
CA VAL A 191 15.04 -19.55 -10.84
C VAL A 191 13.87 -19.93 -11.74
N PHE A 192 13.03 -18.97 -12.12
CA PHE A 192 11.91 -19.25 -13.03
C PHE A 192 12.42 -19.66 -14.41
N LEU A 193 13.46 -19.00 -14.89
CA LEU A 193 14.11 -19.33 -16.16
C LEU A 193 14.68 -20.76 -16.13
N ALA A 194 15.40 -21.13 -15.07
CA ALA A 194 15.93 -22.49 -14.89
C ALA A 194 14.82 -23.55 -14.90
N ARG A 195 13.70 -23.28 -14.22
CA ARG A 195 12.53 -24.20 -14.17
C ARG A 195 11.81 -24.32 -15.50
N ILE A 196 11.86 -23.31 -16.35
CA ILE A 196 11.33 -23.38 -17.72
C ILE A 196 12.23 -24.30 -18.55
N LEU A 197 13.55 -24.09 -18.51
CA LEU A 197 14.52 -24.78 -19.34
C LEU A 197 14.79 -26.22 -18.88
N ASN A 198 14.71 -26.49 -17.57
CA ASN A 198 14.93 -27.83 -17.03
C ASN A 198 13.78 -28.25 -16.09
N PRO A 199 12.94 -29.21 -16.53
CA PRO A 199 11.83 -29.72 -15.72
C PRO A 199 12.21 -30.29 -14.34
N ALA A 200 13.48 -30.71 -14.16
CA ALA A 200 13.92 -31.25 -12.86
C ALA A 200 13.88 -30.23 -11.72
N PHE A 201 13.93 -28.93 -12.02
CA PHE A 201 13.81 -27.85 -11.03
C PHE A 201 12.37 -27.43 -10.74
N ARG A 202 11.39 -27.98 -11.46
CA ARG A 202 9.97 -27.65 -11.25
C ARG A 202 9.49 -28.11 -9.89
N LYS A 203 8.57 -27.34 -9.31
CA LYS A 203 8.03 -27.62 -7.96
C LYS A 203 6.55 -27.92 -8.07
N ASP A 204 6.11 -28.98 -7.40
CA ASP A 204 4.69 -29.22 -7.20
C ASP A 204 4.12 -28.20 -6.22
N LEU A 205 2.87 -27.78 -6.49
CA LEU A 205 2.12 -26.99 -5.54
C LEU A 205 2.03 -27.74 -4.23
N PRO A 206 2.31 -27.11 -3.08
CA PRO A 206 1.98 -27.71 -1.82
C PRO A 206 0.48 -28.08 -1.83
N PRO A 207 0.09 -29.23 -1.28
CA PRO A 207 -1.32 -29.58 -1.20
C PRO A 207 -2.07 -28.40 -0.56
N PRO A 208 -3.29 -28.07 -1.05
CA PRO A 208 -4.10 -27.08 -0.38
C PRO A 208 -4.17 -27.47 1.10
N PRO A 209 -4.16 -26.50 2.03
CA PRO A 209 -4.25 -26.83 3.44
C PRO A 209 -5.43 -27.77 3.59
N VAL A 210 -5.18 -28.97 4.11
CA VAL A 210 -6.25 -29.87 4.50
C VAL A 210 -7.16 -29.03 5.38
N ALA A 211 -8.44 -28.90 5.00
CA ALA A 211 -9.40 -28.20 5.81
C ALA A 211 -9.28 -28.79 7.21
N LYS A 212 -8.78 -28.02 8.18
CA LYS A 212 -8.75 -28.47 9.56
C LYS A 212 -10.15 -28.98 9.87
N PRO A 213 -10.30 -30.12 10.57
CA PRO A 213 -11.60 -30.56 11.04
C PRO A 213 -12.29 -29.36 11.67
N PRO A 214 -13.62 -29.19 11.50
CA PRO A 214 -14.31 -28.00 11.92
C PRO A 214 -13.92 -27.69 13.37
N VAL A 215 -13.11 -26.65 13.53
CA VAL A 215 -12.84 -26.07 14.83
C VAL A 215 -14.21 -25.77 15.42
N PRO A 216 -14.50 -26.09 16.69
CA PRO A 216 -15.76 -25.72 17.32
C PRO A 216 -16.07 -24.29 16.91
N GLN A 217 -17.25 -24.05 16.35
CA GLN A 217 -17.63 -22.76 15.77
C GLN A 217 -17.22 -21.64 16.73
N PRO A 218 -16.39 -20.67 16.27
CA PRO A 218 -16.12 -19.52 17.10
C PRO A 218 -17.46 -18.86 17.45
N PRO A 219 -17.56 -18.18 18.59
CA PRO A 219 -18.77 -17.50 18.99
C PRO A 219 -19.25 -16.68 17.81
N GLN A 220 -20.55 -16.81 17.50
CA GLN A 220 -21.28 -16.30 16.33
C GLN A 220 -20.61 -15.06 15.71
N SER A 221 -20.03 -15.22 14.52
CA SER A 221 -19.22 -14.15 13.93
C SER A 221 -20.10 -12.91 13.77
N CYS A 222 -19.62 -11.79 14.25
CA CYS A 222 -20.32 -10.51 14.09
C CYS A 222 -20.36 -10.02 12.63
N GLU A 223 -19.74 -10.79 11.72
CA GLU A 223 -19.74 -10.58 10.29
C GLU A 223 -21.00 -11.15 9.65
N LYS A 224 -21.62 -10.38 8.77
CA LYS A 224 -22.79 -10.78 7.98
C LYS A 224 -22.68 -10.28 6.55
N PRO A 225 -23.41 -10.86 5.58
CA PRO A 225 -23.50 -10.30 4.24
C PRO A 225 -24.06 -8.87 4.29
N ALA A 226 -23.43 -7.93 3.59
CA ALA A 226 -23.95 -6.58 3.48
C ALA A 226 -25.19 -6.57 2.55
N LYS A 227 -26.23 -5.83 2.90
CA LYS A 227 -27.43 -5.61 2.06
C LYS A 227 -27.05 -4.97 0.72
N SER A 228 -26.04 -4.12 0.72
CA SER A 228 -25.44 -3.52 -0.47
C SER A 228 -23.95 -3.37 -0.26
N ALA A 229 -23.19 -3.39 -1.35
CA ALA A 229 -21.75 -3.14 -1.25
C ALA A 229 -21.46 -1.69 -0.85
N THR A 230 -20.52 -1.50 0.07
CA THR A 230 -20.02 -0.19 0.50
C THR A 230 -18.60 0.01 0.00
N TYR A 231 -18.12 1.26 0.06
CA TYR A 231 -16.72 1.57 -0.25
C TYR A 231 -16.01 2.05 1.01
N LYS A 232 -14.78 1.59 1.21
CA LYS A 232 -13.94 2.01 2.34
C LYS A 232 -12.55 2.43 1.88
N VAL A 233 -11.99 3.41 2.57
CA VAL A 233 -10.60 3.86 2.34
C VAL A 233 -9.64 2.71 2.67
N ASN A 234 -8.77 2.36 1.72
CA ASN A 234 -7.82 1.24 1.81
C ASN A 234 -6.35 1.68 1.79
N VAL A 235 -6.11 2.94 2.07
CA VAL A 235 -4.79 3.55 2.28
C VAL A 235 -4.75 4.24 3.62
N VAL A 236 -3.55 4.46 4.17
CA VAL A 236 -3.40 5.08 5.51
C VAL A 236 -4.18 6.38 5.64
N VAL A 237 -4.11 7.24 4.64
CA VAL A 237 -4.85 8.50 4.49
C VAL A 237 -5.00 8.79 3.00
N THR A 238 -6.17 9.24 2.57
CA THR A 238 -6.35 9.82 1.24
C THR A 238 -6.67 11.31 1.34
N ASN A 239 -5.97 12.13 0.56
CA ASN A 239 -6.33 13.54 0.38
C ASN A 239 -7.52 13.61 -0.58
N MET A 240 -8.55 14.34 -0.21
CA MET A 240 -9.72 14.58 -1.02
C MET A 240 -9.53 15.91 -1.77
N TRP A 241 -9.28 15.80 -3.07
CA TRP A 241 -8.99 16.91 -3.95
C TRP A 241 -10.29 17.57 -4.45
N LYS A 242 -10.24 18.88 -4.65
CA LYS A 242 -11.38 19.63 -5.15
C LYS A 242 -11.70 19.27 -6.60
N TYR A 243 -10.68 19.02 -7.39
CA TYR A 243 -10.79 18.62 -8.79
C TYR A 243 -9.83 17.45 -9.10
N PRO A 244 -10.19 16.55 -10.03
CA PRO A 244 -9.29 15.49 -10.46
C PRO A 244 -8.15 16.06 -11.31
N ASN A 245 -7.00 15.38 -11.30
CA ASN A 245 -5.83 15.71 -12.14
C ASN A 245 -5.18 17.09 -11.89
N GLN A 246 -5.57 17.85 -10.87
CA GLN A 246 -4.93 19.11 -10.49
C GLN A 246 -3.83 18.89 -9.43
N THR A 247 -2.96 17.93 -9.69
CA THR A 247 -1.87 17.54 -8.80
C THR A 247 -0.51 17.85 -9.45
N ARG A 248 0.52 17.97 -8.61
CA ARG A 248 1.91 18.20 -9.04
C ARG A 248 2.68 16.89 -9.02
N SER A 249 3.81 16.80 -9.73
CA SER A 249 4.71 15.66 -9.67
C SER A 249 5.15 15.31 -8.24
N LEU A 250 5.40 16.32 -7.40
CA LEU A 250 5.75 16.15 -5.98
C LEU A 250 4.60 15.56 -5.13
N ASP A 251 3.35 15.57 -5.61
CA ASP A 251 2.21 14.98 -4.89
C ASP A 251 2.10 13.46 -5.09
N ARG A 252 2.89 12.88 -6.01
CA ARG A 252 2.89 11.45 -6.34
C ARG A 252 2.92 10.52 -5.11
N PRO A 253 3.72 10.75 -4.04
CA PRO A 253 3.71 9.88 -2.87
C PRO A 253 2.38 9.85 -2.12
N SER A 254 1.57 10.93 -2.20
CA SER A 254 0.23 11.00 -1.60
C SER A 254 -0.88 10.40 -2.47
N LEU A 255 -0.58 10.11 -3.74
CA LEU A 255 -1.51 9.57 -4.74
C LEU A 255 -1.23 8.09 -5.04
N ALA A 256 -0.07 7.59 -4.63
CA ALA A 256 0.38 6.22 -4.87
C ALA A 256 -0.39 5.20 -4.01
N TYR A 257 -0.28 3.94 -4.39
CA TYR A 257 -0.69 2.81 -3.55
C TYR A 257 0.52 1.88 -3.33
N PRO A 258 1.01 1.74 -2.09
CA PRO A 258 0.56 2.42 -0.86
C PRO A 258 0.92 3.91 -0.83
N VAL A 259 0.14 4.68 -0.08
CA VAL A 259 0.41 6.12 0.18
C VAL A 259 1.61 6.28 1.12
N ASN A 260 2.49 7.23 0.81
CA ASN A 260 3.62 7.61 1.67
C ASN A 260 3.50 9.08 2.14
N MET A 261 2.73 9.29 3.21
CA MET A 261 2.52 10.63 3.80
C MET A 261 3.80 11.28 4.32
N PRO A 262 4.71 10.56 5.04
CA PRO A 262 5.97 11.15 5.49
C PRO A 262 6.83 11.69 4.34
N GLN A 263 6.98 10.93 3.26
CA GLN A 263 7.73 11.36 2.08
C GLN A 263 7.09 12.59 1.45
N TRP A 264 5.77 12.56 1.25
CA TRP A 264 5.05 13.68 0.65
C TRP A 264 5.21 14.97 1.46
N LEU A 265 4.98 14.90 2.77
CA LEU A 265 5.05 16.07 3.64
C LEU A 265 6.48 16.59 3.82
N GLY A 266 7.47 15.67 3.87
CA GLY A 266 8.89 15.99 4.00
C GLY A 266 9.49 16.65 2.75
N SER A 267 8.94 16.34 1.58
CA SER A 267 9.41 16.91 0.29
C SER A 267 8.92 18.34 0.03
N MET A 268 7.91 18.83 0.78
CA MET A 268 7.29 20.12 0.52
C MET A 268 7.88 21.27 1.32
N THR A 269 8.25 22.35 0.64
CA THR A 269 8.49 23.66 1.24
C THR A 269 7.19 24.28 1.80
N ILE A 270 7.30 25.33 2.60
CA ILE A 270 6.12 26.07 3.12
C ILE A 270 5.26 26.62 1.97
N SER A 271 5.87 27.17 0.92
CA SER A 271 5.14 27.65 -0.27
C SER A 271 4.36 26.54 -0.95
N GLN A 272 4.98 25.36 -1.11
CA GLN A 272 4.33 24.19 -1.69
C GLN A 272 3.19 23.62 -0.82
N LYS A 273 3.29 23.74 0.51
CA LYS A 273 2.17 23.40 1.43
C LYS A 273 1.04 24.42 1.33
N ARG A 274 1.34 25.72 1.19
CA ARG A 274 0.33 26.75 0.97
C ARG A 274 -0.41 26.59 -0.36
N TRP A 275 0.25 26.04 -1.37
CA TRP A 275 -0.36 25.75 -2.67
C TRP A 275 -1.55 24.78 -2.55
N LEU A 276 -1.62 23.92 -1.53
CA LEU A 276 -2.73 23.02 -1.28
C LEU A 276 -4.02 23.73 -0.86
N THR A 277 -3.93 25.00 -0.42
CA THR A 277 -5.10 25.82 -0.08
C THR A 277 -6.05 25.92 -1.28
N ASP A 278 -7.32 25.66 -1.06
CA ASP A 278 -8.38 25.61 -2.07
C ASP A 278 -8.23 24.53 -3.16
N ARG A 279 -7.29 23.60 -3.00
CA ARG A 279 -7.10 22.45 -3.90
C ARG A 279 -7.39 21.10 -3.25
N THR A 280 -7.26 21.04 -1.94
CA THR A 280 -7.72 19.92 -1.13
C THR A 280 -8.72 20.41 -0.09
N ASP A 281 -9.75 19.64 0.18
CA ASP A 281 -10.86 20.06 1.06
C ASP A 281 -10.85 19.32 2.39
N THR A 282 -10.46 18.03 2.39
CA THR A 282 -10.37 17.21 3.60
C THR A 282 -9.51 15.96 3.35
N GLN A 283 -9.38 15.13 4.38
CA GLN A 283 -8.78 13.79 4.29
C GLN A 283 -9.76 12.75 4.80
N ALA A 284 -9.66 11.52 4.27
CA ALA A 284 -10.29 10.34 4.84
C ALA A 284 -9.21 9.31 5.22
N VAL A 285 -9.37 8.67 6.39
CA VAL A 285 -8.38 7.74 6.95
C VAL A 285 -8.75 6.29 6.69
N PHE A 286 -7.81 5.37 6.84
CA PHE A 286 -7.98 3.94 6.65
C PHE A 286 -9.25 3.39 7.33
N GLY A 287 -10.05 2.62 6.61
CA GLY A 287 -11.28 2.02 7.09
C GLY A 287 -12.51 2.95 7.07
N GLU A 288 -12.33 4.25 6.80
CA GLU A 288 -13.45 5.20 6.74
C GLU A 288 -14.39 4.87 5.57
N GLU A 289 -15.69 4.84 5.84
CA GLU A 289 -16.71 4.54 4.85
C GLU A 289 -17.01 5.77 3.99
N VAL A 290 -17.10 5.54 2.68
CA VAL A 290 -17.34 6.59 1.69
C VAL A 290 -18.45 6.20 0.73
N SER A 291 -19.21 7.18 0.26
CA SER A 291 -20.15 7.03 -0.86
C SER A 291 -19.44 7.35 -2.16
N LEU A 292 -19.61 6.52 -3.18
CA LEU A 292 -19.15 6.80 -4.54
C LEU A 292 -20.18 7.73 -5.20
N LEU A 293 -19.74 8.94 -5.61
CA LEU A 293 -20.58 9.92 -6.27
C LEU A 293 -20.42 9.86 -7.81
N THR A 294 -19.18 9.90 -8.29
CA THR A 294 -18.88 9.93 -9.73
C THR A 294 -17.64 9.07 -10.03
N THR A 295 -17.66 8.42 -11.19
CA THR A 295 -16.55 7.62 -11.71
C THR A 295 -15.87 8.33 -12.88
N GLY A 296 -14.64 8.83 -12.69
CA GLY A 296 -13.75 9.31 -13.75
C GLY A 296 -12.85 8.19 -14.30
N SER A 297 -11.88 8.53 -15.15
CA SER A 297 -10.93 7.57 -15.71
C SER A 297 -10.01 6.96 -14.64
N SER A 298 -9.22 7.77 -13.94
CA SER A 298 -8.29 7.35 -12.88
C SER A 298 -8.70 7.79 -11.49
N TRP A 299 -9.77 8.58 -11.38
CA TRP A 299 -10.27 9.18 -10.15
C TRP A 299 -11.70 8.77 -9.86
N TYR A 300 -12.03 8.73 -8.57
CA TYR A 300 -13.39 8.71 -8.08
C TYR A 300 -13.71 10.02 -7.37
N GLN A 301 -14.92 10.56 -7.59
CA GLN A 301 -15.50 11.51 -6.67
C GLN A 301 -16.23 10.71 -5.60
N ILE A 302 -15.87 10.94 -4.36
CA ILE A 302 -16.47 10.27 -3.19
C ILE A 302 -17.03 11.30 -2.22
N ALA A 303 -17.88 10.85 -1.30
CA ALA A 303 -18.25 11.62 -0.11
C ALA A 303 -17.81 10.85 1.15
N ALA A 304 -17.07 11.50 2.04
CA ALA A 304 -16.68 10.96 3.34
C ALA A 304 -17.90 11.03 4.28
N LYS A 305 -18.56 9.90 4.54
CA LYS A 305 -19.87 9.82 5.19
C LYS A 305 -19.92 10.46 6.59
N ASN A 306 -18.83 10.35 7.34
CA ASN A 306 -18.73 10.86 8.70
C ASN A 306 -18.35 12.34 8.80
N GLN A 307 -18.16 13.01 7.67
CA GLN A 307 -17.77 14.41 7.60
C GLN A 307 -18.92 15.25 7.06
N TYR A 308 -19.66 15.84 7.99
CA TYR A 308 -20.88 16.60 7.66
C TYR A 308 -20.58 17.91 6.93
N VAL A 309 -21.29 18.14 5.83
CA VAL A 309 -21.48 19.42 5.15
C VAL A 309 -22.95 19.58 4.74
N PRO A 310 -23.54 20.80 4.79
CA PRO A 310 -24.97 20.95 4.55
C PRO A 310 -25.38 20.84 3.08
N TYR A 311 -24.44 20.99 2.15
CA TYR A 311 -24.70 20.97 0.72
C TYR A 311 -24.55 19.59 0.07
N GLN A 312 -24.12 18.58 0.81
CA GLN A 312 -23.93 17.21 0.31
C GLN A 312 -24.42 16.19 1.34
N LYS A 313 -25.54 15.55 1.06
CA LYS A 313 -26.22 14.62 1.97
C LYS A 313 -25.38 13.40 2.31
N GLU A 314 -24.61 12.90 1.35
CA GLU A 314 -23.77 11.69 1.47
C GLU A 314 -22.51 11.91 2.30
N GLY A 315 -22.20 13.14 2.70
CA GLY A 315 -20.99 13.52 3.44
C GLY A 315 -20.10 14.51 2.69
N TYR A 316 -18.86 14.67 3.13
CA TYR A 316 -17.95 15.65 2.52
C TYR A 316 -17.43 15.17 1.15
N PRO A 317 -17.70 15.88 0.03
CA PRO A 317 -17.30 15.44 -1.30
C PRO A 317 -15.83 15.77 -1.60
N GLY A 318 -15.21 14.97 -2.48
CA GLY A 318 -13.88 15.24 -3.01
C GLY A 318 -13.39 14.13 -3.94
N TRP A 319 -12.37 14.45 -4.74
CA TRP A 319 -11.79 13.54 -5.70
C TRP A 319 -10.57 12.82 -5.11
N ILE A 320 -10.48 11.51 -5.35
CA ILE A 320 -9.38 10.65 -4.89
C ILE A 320 -8.94 9.69 -6.01
N PRO A 321 -7.69 9.18 -6.00
CA PRO A 321 -7.30 8.07 -6.87
C PRO A 321 -8.18 6.84 -6.63
N LYS A 322 -8.55 6.13 -7.71
CA LYS A 322 -9.37 4.91 -7.62
C LYS A 322 -8.78 3.84 -6.72
N SER A 323 -7.44 3.73 -6.70
CA SER A 323 -6.70 2.76 -5.89
C SER A 323 -6.82 2.98 -4.38
N HIS A 324 -7.31 4.15 -3.94
CA HIS A 324 -7.37 4.50 -2.51
C HIS A 324 -8.58 3.92 -1.79
N ILE A 325 -9.58 3.40 -2.51
CA ILE A 325 -10.75 2.75 -1.89
C ILE A 325 -10.93 1.33 -2.41
N THR A 326 -11.64 0.55 -1.64
CA THR A 326 -12.03 -0.81 -1.99
C THR A 326 -13.51 -1.02 -1.76
N LYS A 327 -14.11 -1.88 -2.58
CA LYS A 327 -15.49 -2.32 -2.41
C LYS A 327 -15.56 -3.40 -1.35
N VAL A 328 -16.44 -3.24 -0.37
CA VAL A 328 -16.67 -4.18 0.74
C VAL A 328 -18.08 -4.74 0.64
N THR A 329 -18.20 -6.07 0.65
CA THR A 329 -19.47 -6.81 0.52
C THR A 329 -19.92 -7.46 1.81
N LYS A 330 -19.15 -7.28 2.89
CA LYS A 330 -19.44 -7.79 4.22
C LYS A 330 -19.78 -6.66 5.17
N ASP A 331 -20.74 -6.90 6.04
CA ASP A 331 -21.18 -5.96 7.07
C ASP A 331 -20.60 -6.40 8.43
N TYR A 332 -19.94 -5.47 9.10
CA TYR A 332 -19.32 -5.64 10.41
C TYR A 332 -19.96 -4.69 11.46
N SER A 333 -21.17 -4.19 11.20
CA SER A 333 -21.83 -3.22 12.09
C SER A 333 -22.14 -3.78 13.47
N ASP A 334 -22.30 -5.10 13.58
CA ASP A 334 -22.55 -5.79 14.86
C ASP A 334 -21.27 -6.11 15.64
N CYS A 335 -20.11 -5.89 15.03
CA CYS A 335 -18.84 -6.09 15.69
C CYS A 335 -18.52 -4.95 16.68
N ALA A 336 -17.80 -5.29 17.73
CA ALA A 336 -17.09 -4.30 18.52
C ALA A 336 -16.13 -3.49 17.61
N VAL A 337 -15.81 -2.28 18.02
CA VAL A 337 -14.88 -1.41 17.29
C VAL A 337 -13.65 -1.10 18.12
N ALA A 338 -12.52 -1.00 17.46
CA ALA A 338 -11.29 -0.41 17.97
C ALA A 338 -11.14 1.00 17.40
N VAL A 339 -10.93 1.99 18.25
CA VAL A 339 -10.65 3.38 17.89
C VAL A 339 -9.21 3.71 18.28
N VAL A 340 -8.36 3.97 17.32
CA VAL A 340 -6.93 4.26 17.53
C VAL A 340 -6.77 5.53 18.37
N THR A 341 -6.07 5.43 19.51
CA THR A 341 -5.79 6.53 20.45
C THR A 341 -4.36 7.03 20.42
N ALA A 342 -3.43 6.23 19.88
CA ALA A 342 -2.06 6.64 19.58
C ALA A 342 -2.02 7.61 18.39
N LYS A 343 -0.98 8.46 18.28
CA LYS A 343 -0.80 9.33 17.08
C LYS A 343 -0.80 8.50 15.81
N THR A 344 0.03 7.48 15.78
CA THR A 344 0.06 6.43 14.78
C THR A 344 0.13 5.08 15.48
N ALA A 345 -0.40 4.05 14.87
CA ALA A 345 -0.37 2.69 15.39
C ALA A 345 -0.03 1.72 14.25
N THR A 346 0.81 0.75 14.53
CA THR A 346 1.22 -0.23 13.51
C THR A 346 0.29 -1.43 13.53
N LEU A 347 -0.22 -1.79 12.36
CA LEU A 347 -0.89 -3.07 12.10
C LEU A 347 0.15 -4.12 11.73
N TYR A 348 -0.07 -5.36 12.21
CA TYR A 348 0.81 -6.50 11.95
C TYR A 348 0.04 -7.64 11.28
N ASN A 349 0.74 -8.44 10.49
CA ASN A 349 0.19 -9.67 9.94
C ASN A 349 0.05 -10.73 11.04
N PRO A 350 -1.10 -11.42 11.17
CA PRO A 350 -1.35 -12.35 12.26
C PRO A 350 -0.38 -13.53 12.27
N ASP A 351 -0.05 -14.09 11.11
CA ASP A 351 0.78 -15.31 11.01
C ASP A 351 2.27 -15.02 11.22
N THR A 352 2.77 -13.92 10.65
CA THR A 352 4.21 -13.61 10.63
C THR A 352 4.64 -12.62 11.70
N LYS A 353 3.68 -11.92 12.32
CA LYS A 353 3.93 -10.77 13.22
C LYS A 353 4.75 -9.64 12.58
N LYS A 354 4.96 -9.69 11.26
CA LYS A 354 5.64 -8.61 10.53
C LYS A 354 4.72 -7.41 10.39
N ARG A 355 5.33 -6.22 10.43
CA ARG A 355 4.65 -4.95 10.18
C ARG A 355 3.90 -5.01 8.85
N PHE A 356 2.64 -4.58 8.86
CA PHE A 356 1.81 -4.44 7.67
C PHE A 356 1.77 -2.98 7.20
N MET A 357 1.23 -2.08 8.04
CA MET A 357 1.17 -0.64 7.76
C MET A 357 0.94 0.14 9.05
N ASP A 358 1.26 1.43 9.05
CA ASP A 358 0.82 2.32 10.10
C ASP A 358 -0.55 2.91 9.76
N ILE A 359 -1.36 3.09 10.78
CA ILE A 359 -2.67 3.75 10.71
C ILE A 359 -2.69 4.98 11.63
N SER A 360 -3.48 5.97 11.25
CA SER A 360 -3.56 7.25 11.94
C SER A 360 -4.45 7.21 13.17
N TYR A 361 -4.23 8.15 14.08
CA TYR A 361 -5.16 8.51 15.15
C TYR A 361 -6.61 8.59 14.64
N SER A 362 -7.55 8.14 15.45
CA SER A 362 -8.99 8.13 15.13
C SER A 362 -9.40 7.22 13.96
N THR A 363 -8.50 6.31 13.49
CA THR A 363 -8.89 5.18 12.66
C THR A 363 -9.80 4.26 13.46
N ILE A 364 -10.89 3.80 12.82
CA ILE A 364 -11.90 2.93 13.43
C ILE A 364 -11.99 1.65 12.60
N LEU A 365 -11.78 0.50 13.24
CA LEU A 365 -11.85 -0.81 12.59
C LEU A 365 -12.67 -1.79 13.42
N PRO A 366 -13.42 -2.72 12.79
CA PRO A 366 -14.12 -3.80 13.48
C PRO A 366 -13.15 -4.73 14.20
N VAL A 367 -13.49 -5.10 15.43
CA VAL A 367 -12.78 -6.10 16.23
C VAL A 367 -13.46 -7.45 16.03
N ILE A 368 -12.75 -8.39 15.42
CA ILE A 368 -13.23 -9.76 15.22
C ILE A 368 -12.95 -10.62 16.45
N LYS A 369 -11.79 -10.39 17.08
CA LYS A 369 -11.34 -11.15 18.26
C LYS A 369 -10.39 -10.29 19.08
N ALA A 370 -10.36 -10.52 20.40
CA ALA A 370 -9.33 -10.01 21.29
C ALA A 370 -8.62 -11.20 21.96
N GLU A 371 -7.29 -11.30 21.85
CA GLU A 371 -6.50 -12.41 22.36
C GLU A 371 -5.17 -11.91 22.89
N GLY A 372 -4.86 -12.26 24.17
CA GLY A 372 -3.70 -11.72 24.85
C GLY A 372 -3.66 -10.19 24.75
N ASP A 373 -2.56 -9.61 24.33
CA ASP A 373 -2.37 -8.17 24.15
C ASP A 373 -2.81 -7.66 22.77
N TRP A 374 -3.42 -8.49 21.95
CA TRP A 374 -3.73 -8.18 20.57
C TRP A 374 -5.23 -8.09 20.28
N LEU A 375 -5.58 -7.12 19.47
CA LEU A 375 -6.88 -7.01 18.80
C LEU A 375 -6.72 -7.52 17.37
N HIS A 376 -7.57 -8.45 16.97
CA HIS A 376 -7.69 -8.93 15.59
C HIS A 376 -8.72 -8.04 14.88
N LEU A 377 -8.26 -7.16 14.02
CA LEU A 377 -9.07 -6.15 13.36
C LEU A 377 -9.33 -6.52 11.90
N GLN A 378 -10.58 -6.40 11.47
CA GLN A 378 -10.92 -6.54 10.05
C GLN A 378 -10.53 -5.26 9.30
N THR A 379 -9.70 -5.42 8.28
CA THR A 379 -9.32 -4.32 7.38
C THR A 379 -10.21 -4.30 6.12
N PRO A 380 -10.28 -3.19 5.38
CA PRO A 380 -11.13 -3.09 4.20
C PRO A 380 -10.88 -4.15 3.13
N ALA A 381 -9.61 -4.43 2.80
CA ALA A 381 -9.26 -5.36 1.70
C ALA A 381 -8.20 -6.41 2.06
N ASN A 382 -7.53 -6.27 3.22
CA ASN A 382 -6.32 -7.06 3.52
C ASN A 382 -6.55 -8.11 4.61
N GLY A 383 -7.81 -8.51 4.84
CA GLY A 383 -8.19 -9.47 5.87
C GLY A 383 -7.90 -8.99 7.28
N ILE A 384 -7.75 -9.90 8.20
CA ILE A 384 -7.49 -9.60 9.61
C ILE A 384 -6.04 -9.14 9.79
N LYS A 385 -5.86 -8.08 10.60
CA LYS A 385 -4.57 -7.59 11.08
C LYS A 385 -4.59 -7.45 12.58
N LEU A 386 -3.41 -7.50 13.19
CA LEU A 386 -3.23 -7.35 14.63
C LEU A 386 -2.92 -5.90 14.98
N LEU A 387 -3.52 -5.42 16.05
CA LEU A 387 -3.19 -4.17 16.70
C LEU A 387 -2.96 -4.42 18.19
N HIS A 388 -1.89 -3.89 18.76
CA HIS A 388 -1.67 -3.99 20.20
C HIS A 388 -2.73 -3.18 20.95
N LYS A 389 -3.33 -3.77 22.00
CA LYS A 389 -4.45 -3.18 22.78
C LYS A 389 -4.14 -1.79 23.32
N SER A 390 -2.90 -1.51 23.69
CA SER A 390 -2.50 -0.19 24.21
C SER A 390 -2.62 0.94 23.19
N MET A 391 -2.75 0.64 21.90
CA MET A 391 -2.82 1.62 20.82
C MET A 391 -4.23 2.09 20.50
N ALA A 392 -5.25 1.42 21.06
CA ALA A 392 -6.66 1.72 20.78
C ALA A 392 -7.51 1.51 22.03
N LYS A 393 -8.67 2.16 22.03
CA LYS A 393 -9.78 1.81 22.93
C LYS A 393 -10.81 1.01 22.15
N THR A 394 -11.54 0.14 22.83
CA THR A 394 -12.61 -0.68 22.25
C THR A 394 -13.97 -0.31 22.81
N ALA A 395 -15.01 -0.50 22.00
CA ALA A 395 -16.40 -0.34 22.42
C ALA A 395 -17.29 -1.35 21.68
N LYS A 396 -18.48 -1.65 22.22
CA LYS A 396 -19.46 -2.56 21.59
C LYS A 396 -19.78 -2.17 20.14
N ASN A 397 -19.87 -0.87 19.88
CA ASN A 397 -20.00 -0.26 18.55
C ASN A 397 -19.52 1.20 18.63
N TYR A 398 -19.49 1.92 17.51
CA TYR A 398 -19.00 3.30 17.51
C TYR A 398 -19.86 4.26 18.34
N ALA A 399 -21.18 4.07 18.38
CA ALA A 399 -22.08 4.90 19.21
C ALA A 399 -21.88 4.69 20.72
N ALA A 400 -21.39 3.51 21.11
CA ALA A 400 -21.12 3.16 22.51
C ALA A 400 -19.73 3.60 22.99
N VAL A 401 -18.94 4.27 22.15
CA VAL A 401 -17.66 4.85 22.57
C VAL A 401 -17.91 5.86 23.69
N LYS A 402 -17.21 5.70 24.83
CA LYS A 402 -17.36 6.57 26.00
C LYS A 402 -17.20 8.03 25.58
N LYS A 403 -18.22 8.84 25.90
CA LYS A 403 -18.19 10.29 25.63
C LYS A 403 -17.09 10.95 26.45
N PRO A 404 -16.43 11.98 25.89
CA PRO A 404 -15.33 12.65 26.56
C PRO A 404 -15.84 13.60 27.63
N THR A 405 -15.00 13.86 28.61
CA THR A 405 -15.07 15.09 29.41
C THR A 405 -14.36 16.23 28.66
N GLN A 406 -14.57 17.46 29.09
CA GLN A 406 -13.85 18.62 28.58
C GLN A 406 -12.30 18.43 28.71
N ALA A 407 -11.87 17.89 29.88
CA ALA A 407 -10.45 17.57 30.11
C ALA A 407 -9.90 16.54 29.10
N ASP A 408 -10.72 15.55 28.73
CA ASP A 408 -10.32 14.55 27.71
C ASP A 408 -10.08 15.20 26.36
N ILE A 409 -10.90 16.16 25.93
CA ILE A 409 -10.71 16.90 24.67
C ILE A 409 -9.38 17.65 24.68
N VAL A 410 -9.12 18.41 25.76
CA VAL A 410 -7.87 19.17 25.90
C VAL A 410 -6.66 18.24 25.91
N ASN A 411 -6.71 17.15 26.70
CA ASN A 411 -5.58 16.22 26.83
C ASN A 411 -5.28 15.48 25.52
N ASN A 412 -6.32 15.09 24.78
CA ASN A 412 -6.11 14.46 23.47
C ASN A 412 -5.57 15.44 22.43
N ALA A 413 -6.05 16.67 22.39
CA ALA A 413 -5.51 17.69 21.50
C ALA A 413 -4.03 18.00 21.80
N LYS A 414 -3.64 18.06 23.08
CA LYS A 414 -2.23 18.27 23.51
C LYS A 414 -1.26 17.21 22.99
N LYS A 415 -1.72 16.00 22.70
CA LYS A 415 -0.86 14.96 22.08
C LYS A 415 -0.24 15.42 20.77
N PHE A 416 -0.86 16.35 20.06
CA PHE A 416 -0.44 16.82 18.75
C PHE A 416 0.37 18.11 18.77
N LEU A 417 0.73 18.63 19.94
CA LEU A 417 1.62 19.79 20.05
C LEU A 417 2.93 19.53 19.28
N GLY A 418 3.34 20.51 18.47
CA GLY A 418 4.51 20.41 17.61
C GLY A 418 4.26 19.72 16.25
N LEU A 419 3.08 19.12 16.00
CA LEU A 419 2.74 18.55 14.69
C LEU A 419 2.59 19.67 13.65
N PRO A 420 3.20 19.57 12.46
CA PRO A 420 3.04 20.56 11.41
C PRO A 420 1.57 20.74 10.99
N TYR A 421 1.22 21.99 10.68
CA TYR A 421 -0.05 22.27 10.02
C TYR A 421 -0.09 21.67 8.61
N LEU A 422 -1.23 21.11 8.25
CA LEU A 422 -1.54 20.69 6.90
C LEU A 422 -2.93 21.20 6.54
N TRP A 423 -3.05 21.99 5.47
CA TRP A 423 -4.35 22.38 4.94
C TRP A 423 -5.19 21.13 4.61
N ALA A 424 -6.48 21.15 4.93
CA ALA A 424 -7.39 20.03 4.78
C ALA A 424 -7.06 18.80 5.65
N GLY A 425 -6.08 18.85 6.53
CA GLY A 425 -5.59 17.74 7.32
C GLY A 425 -6.56 17.30 8.43
N THR A 426 -6.82 16.00 8.52
CA THR A 426 -7.62 15.35 9.59
C THR A 426 -6.89 14.16 10.23
N SER A 427 -5.61 13.99 9.94
CA SER A 427 -4.81 12.84 10.34
C SER A 427 -3.59 13.22 11.17
N ALA A 428 -2.99 12.27 11.86
CA ALA A 428 -1.76 12.47 12.63
C ALA A 428 -0.53 12.79 11.77
N TYR A 429 -0.67 12.88 10.47
CA TYR A 429 0.37 13.38 9.55
C TYR A 429 0.36 14.92 9.43
N GLY A 430 -0.76 15.55 9.75
CA GLY A 430 -0.93 16.99 9.80
C GLY A 430 -2.39 17.35 9.96
N PHE A 431 -2.68 18.41 10.70
CA PHE A 431 -4.02 18.93 10.92
C PHE A 431 -4.12 20.37 10.43
N ASP A 432 -5.30 20.76 9.92
CA ASP A 432 -5.72 22.16 9.95
C ASP A 432 -6.46 22.50 11.25
N CYS A 433 -6.92 23.74 11.38
CA CYS A 433 -7.52 24.24 12.61
C CYS A 433 -8.77 23.47 13.03
N SER A 434 -9.69 23.18 12.11
CA SER A 434 -10.92 22.46 12.36
C SER A 434 -10.75 20.93 12.30
N GLY A 435 -9.75 20.44 11.56
CA GLY A 435 -9.46 19.02 11.41
C GLY A 435 -8.92 18.37 12.67
N ILE A 436 -8.07 19.05 13.44
CA ILE A 436 -7.64 18.53 14.75
C ILE A 436 -8.84 18.38 15.69
N ILE A 437 -9.75 19.35 15.70
CA ILE A 437 -10.96 19.33 16.52
C ILE A 437 -11.86 18.18 16.07
N TYR A 438 -12.16 18.10 14.78
CA TYR A 438 -12.92 16.99 14.20
C TYR A 438 -12.34 15.62 14.60
N ALA A 439 -11.04 15.41 14.45
CA ALA A 439 -10.40 14.14 14.76
C ALA A 439 -10.46 13.81 16.27
N VAL A 440 -10.30 14.80 17.15
CA VAL A 440 -10.39 14.61 18.59
C VAL A 440 -11.81 14.23 19.02
N TYR A 441 -12.83 14.90 18.50
CA TYR A 441 -14.23 14.53 18.80
C TYR A 441 -14.62 13.18 18.18
N LYS A 442 -14.23 12.92 16.92
CA LYS A 442 -14.41 11.62 16.26
C LYS A 442 -13.83 10.48 17.09
N ASN A 443 -12.68 10.68 17.72
CA ASN A 443 -12.08 9.67 18.59
C ASN A 443 -13.01 9.23 19.74
N TYR A 444 -13.90 10.09 20.18
CA TYR A 444 -14.88 9.83 21.25
C TYR A 444 -16.29 9.51 20.73
N GLY A 445 -16.44 9.08 19.48
CA GLY A 445 -17.75 8.73 18.92
C GLY A 445 -18.67 9.95 18.74
N MET A 446 -18.10 11.15 18.64
CA MET A 446 -18.83 12.39 18.39
C MET A 446 -18.46 12.94 17.02
N LEU A 447 -19.41 12.92 16.10
CA LEU A 447 -19.25 13.50 14.76
C LEU A 447 -19.71 14.94 14.79
N ILE A 448 -18.76 15.87 14.70
CA ILE A 448 -19.02 17.30 14.57
C ILE A 448 -18.73 17.74 13.14
N PRO A 449 -19.22 18.92 12.69
CA PRO A 449 -18.90 19.40 11.35
C PRO A 449 -17.39 19.46 11.08
N ARG A 450 -16.97 19.23 9.83
CA ARG A 450 -15.57 19.23 9.43
C ARG A 450 -14.96 20.63 9.46
N ASP A 451 -15.69 21.64 8.96
CA ASP A 451 -15.18 23.00 8.76
C ASP A 451 -15.50 23.92 9.92
N SER A 452 -14.59 24.84 10.21
CA SER A 452 -14.68 25.75 11.36
C SER A 452 -15.94 26.60 11.36
N PHE A 453 -16.39 27.05 10.19
CA PHE A 453 -17.58 27.90 10.13
C PHE A 453 -18.87 27.10 10.38
N TYR A 454 -18.94 25.81 10.03
CA TYR A 454 -20.04 24.95 10.42
C TYR A 454 -19.93 24.52 11.88
N GLN A 455 -18.71 24.32 12.40
CA GLN A 455 -18.51 24.09 13.82
C GLN A 455 -19.03 25.27 14.68
N ALA A 456 -18.87 26.51 14.19
CA ALA A 456 -19.38 27.69 14.89
C ALA A 456 -20.91 27.76 14.97
N THR A 457 -21.65 27.01 14.14
CA THR A 457 -23.13 27.01 14.13
C THR A 457 -23.76 25.91 14.99
N LYS A 458 -22.96 25.00 15.55
CA LYS A 458 -23.44 23.87 16.35
C LYS A 458 -22.97 23.99 17.81
N GLY A 459 -23.48 23.13 18.68
CA GLY A 459 -23.19 23.19 20.10
C GLY A 459 -23.87 24.39 20.80
N THR A 460 -23.67 24.51 22.11
CA THR A 460 -24.24 25.57 22.96
C THR A 460 -23.33 26.81 22.88
N ALA A 461 -23.93 27.98 22.66
CA ALA A 461 -23.19 29.26 22.67
C ALA A 461 -22.64 29.54 24.08
N VAL A 462 -21.42 30.00 24.16
CA VAL A 462 -20.72 30.33 25.43
C VAL A 462 -20.21 31.76 25.34
N SER A 463 -20.53 32.56 26.39
CA SER A 463 -19.94 33.90 26.50
C SER A 463 -18.45 33.82 26.83
N LYS A 464 -17.69 34.85 26.49
CA LYS A 464 -16.23 34.89 26.70
C LYS A 464 -15.85 34.75 28.19
N GLN A 465 -16.71 35.24 29.08
CA GLN A 465 -16.53 35.18 30.54
C GLN A 465 -16.75 33.77 31.09
N ASN A 466 -17.58 32.97 30.43
CA ASN A 466 -17.98 31.62 30.87
C ASN A 466 -17.20 30.51 30.16
N LEU A 467 -16.10 30.85 29.51
CA LEU A 467 -15.22 29.88 28.82
C LEU A 467 -14.65 28.85 29.81
N GLN A 468 -14.78 27.58 29.46
CA GLN A 468 -14.17 26.45 30.18
C GLN A 468 -13.22 25.68 29.28
N PRO A 469 -12.17 25.05 29.83
CA PRO A 469 -11.28 24.19 29.03
C PRO A 469 -12.10 23.14 28.26
N GLY A 470 -11.86 23.03 26.94
CA GLY A 470 -12.63 22.15 26.04
C GLY A 470 -13.65 22.90 25.17
N ASP A 471 -13.98 24.14 25.47
CA ASP A 471 -14.80 24.97 24.59
C ASP A 471 -14.06 25.30 23.30
N LEU A 472 -14.79 25.37 22.19
CA LEU A 472 -14.27 25.81 20.92
C LEU A 472 -14.39 27.33 20.79
N VAL A 473 -13.30 28.01 20.45
CA VAL A 473 -13.23 29.45 20.26
C VAL A 473 -13.02 29.77 18.78
N PHE A 474 -13.82 30.69 18.25
CA PHE A 474 -13.88 30.97 16.81
C PHE A 474 -13.39 32.39 16.49
N PHE A 475 -12.83 32.52 15.28
CA PHE A 475 -12.30 33.79 14.79
C PHE A 475 -12.84 34.03 13.38
N ALA A 476 -13.32 35.24 13.14
CA ALA A 476 -13.93 35.67 11.88
C ALA A 476 -13.27 36.93 11.32
N TYR A 477 -13.37 37.10 10.02
CA TYR A 477 -12.91 38.33 9.35
C TYR A 477 -13.68 39.56 9.89
N ASN A 478 -13.28 40.73 9.48
CA ASN A 478 -13.91 42.00 9.79
C ASN A 478 -14.11 42.25 11.30
N GLY A 479 -13.05 42.04 12.06
CA GLY A 479 -13.10 42.26 13.52
C GLY A 479 -14.04 41.29 14.25
N GLY A 480 -14.12 40.02 13.81
CA GLY A 480 -14.95 38.99 14.39
C GLY A 480 -16.40 38.95 13.90
N ARG A 481 -16.83 39.84 13.00
CA ARG A 481 -18.21 39.96 12.49
C ARG A 481 -18.44 39.29 11.13
N GLY A 482 -17.38 38.90 10.43
CA GLY A 482 -17.43 38.32 9.11
C GLY A 482 -17.54 36.79 9.13
N LYS A 483 -17.14 36.16 8.02
CA LYS A 483 -17.07 34.69 7.90
C LYS A 483 -16.01 34.12 8.84
N VAL A 484 -16.38 33.09 9.62
CA VAL A 484 -15.45 32.35 10.46
C VAL A 484 -14.40 31.66 9.58
N TYR A 485 -13.13 31.89 9.88
CA TYR A 485 -11.99 31.33 9.14
C TYR A 485 -11.08 30.44 9.99
N HIS A 486 -11.21 30.51 11.33
CA HIS A 486 -10.32 29.81 12.24
C HIS A 486 -11.02 29.36 13.52
N VAL A 487 -10.49 28.31 14.17
CA VAL A 487 -10.98 27.77 15.41
C VAL A 487 -9.83 27.21 16.25
N GLY A 488 -9.98 27.26 17.57
CA GLY A 488 -9.10 26.65 18.55
C GLY A 488 -9.87 26.02 19.70
N ILE A 489 -9.20 25.21 20.51
CA ILE A 489 -9.74 24.62 21.75
C ILE A 489 -9.26 25.49 22.91
N TYR A 490 -10.17 26.08 23.66
CA TYR A 490 -9.81 26.79 24.89
C TYR A 490 -9.25 25.80 25.92
N ILE A 491 -8.14 26.14 26.54
CA ILE A 491 -7.45 25.25 27.50
C ILE A 491 -7.31 25.86 28.90
N GLY A 492 -8.02 26.96 29.15
CA GLY A 492 -7.96 27.72 30.41
C GLY A 492 -6.95 28.87 30.34
N SER A 493 -6.99 29.74 31.37
CA SER A 493 -6.05 30.86 31.56
C SER A 493 -5.88 31.77 30.35
N GLY A 494 -6.97 32.03 29.61
CA GLY A 494 -6.97 32.88 28.43
C GLY A 494 -6.18 32.32 27.25
N LYS A 495 -5.91 31.01 27.19
CA LYS A 495 -5.13 30.33 26.14
C LYS A 495 -5.98 29.35 25.35
N MET A 496 -5.58 29.13 24.10
CA MET A 496 -6.14 28.11 23.23
C MET A 496 -5.04 27.21 22.63
N LEU A 497 -5.39 25.97 22.35
CA LEU A 497 -4.62 25.06 21.50
C LEU A 497 -5.22 25.09 20.09
N HIS A 498 -4.39 25.26 19.07
CA HIS A 498 -4.83 25.33 17.69
C HIS A 498 -3.74 24.95 16.69
N ALA A 499 -4.11 24.74 15.43
CA ALA A 499 -3.24 24.62 14.27
C ALA A 499 -3.37 25.91 13.44
N PRO A 500 -2.42 26.85 13.49
CA PRO A 500 -2.63 28.21 12.96
C PRO A 500 -2.68 28.31 11.44
N ASN A 501 -1.63 27.87 10.74
CA ASN A 501 -1.45 27.99 9.30
C ASN A 501 -0.29 27.15 8.79
N SER A 502 -0.11 27.06 7.47
CA SER A 502 0.87 26.20 6.78
C SER A 502 2.35 26.48 7.11
N SER A 503 2.68 27.61 7.73
CA SER A 503 4.05 27.92 8.19
C SER A 503 4.27 27.57 9.67
N SER A 504 3.28 26.98 10.33
CA SER A 504 3.25 26.76 11.76
C SER A 504 3.04 25.29 12.13
N LYS A 505 3.10 25.05 13.43
CA LYS A 505 2.79 23.76 14.06
C LYS A 505 1.63 23.94 15.03
N VAL A 506 0.96 22.85 15.40
CA VAL A 506 -0.01 22.84 16.51
C VAL A 506 0.67 23.41 17.76
N ARG A 507 0.08 24.44 18.34
CA ARG A 507 0.66 25.17 19.47
C ARG A 507 -0.39 25.72 20.42
N ILE A 508 0.06 26.19 21.56
CA ILE A 508 -0.74 26.95 22.52
C ILE A 508 -0.45 28.44 22.32
N GLU A 509 -1.50 29.25 22.27
CA GLU A 509 -1.41 30.70 22.07
C GLU A 509 -2.45 31.42 22.92
N ALA A 510 -2.19 32.67 23.28
CA ALA A 510 -3.13 33.47 24.04
C ALA A 510 -4.28 33.98 23.16
N LEU A 511 -5.51 33.96 23.66
CA LEU A 511 -6.70 34.47 22.96
C LEU A 511 -6.64 35.98 22.66
N ASN A 512 -5.84 36.71 23.44
CA ASN A 512 -5.68 38.16 23.30
C ASN A 512 -4.41 38.53 22.52
N ALA A 513 -3.74 37.57 21.87
CA ALA A 513 -2.55 37.82 21.05
C ALA A 513 -2.92 38.16 19.61
N GLY A 514 -2.25 39.19 19.05
CA GLY A 514 -2.33 39.56 17.65
C GLY A 514 -3.74 39.65 17.09
N VAL A 515 -3.96 39.03 15.95
CA VAL A 515 -5.25 39.03 15.23
C VAL A 515 -6.37 38.30 15.99
N TYR A 516 -6.06 37.41 16.92
CA TYR A 516 -7.07 36.67 17.68
C TYR A 516 -7.83 37.55 18.67
N LYS A 517 -7.19 38.61 19.18
CA LYS A 517 -7.83 39.63 20.03
C LYS A 517 -8.95 40.35 19.29
N THR A 518 -8.68 40.78 18.07
CA THR A 518 -9.63 41.57 17.25
C THR A 518 -10.66 40.73 16.52
N ASN A 519 -10.30 39.51 16.11
CA ASN A 519 -11.12 38.65 15.28
C ASN A 519 -11.93 37.60 16.06
N TYR A 520 -11.93 37.66 17.41
CA TYR A 520 -12.74 36.77 18.22
C TYR A 520 -14.23 36.91 17.87
N SER A 521 -14.87 35.79 17.50
CA SER A 521 -16.26 35.76 17.00
C SER A 521 -17.22 34.99 17.87
N GLY A 522 -16.76 34.45 19.01
CA GLY A 522 -17.60 33.67 19.95
C GLY A 522 -17.03 32.31 20.26
N ALA A 523 -17.81 31.56 21.05
CA ALA A 523 -17.42 30.20 21.45
C ALA A 523 -18.60 29.24 21.46
N ARG A 524 -18.31 27.94 21.37
CA ARG A 524 -19.29 26.85 21.42
C ARG A 524 -18.83 25.74 22.36
N ARG A 525 -19.76 25.20 23.16
CA ARG A 525 -19.61 24.02 24.00
C ARG A 525 -20.31 22.83 23.34
N TYR A 526 -19.58 21.75 23.12
CA TYR A 526 -20.09 20.52 22.51
C TYR A 526 -20.31 19.40 23.54
N ILE A 527 -19.83 19.60 24.75
CA ILE A 527 -19.91 18.64 25.87
C ILE A 527 -20.51 19.38 27.06
N ASN A 528 -21.61 18.86 27.59
CA ASN A 528 -22.27 19.37 28.77
C ASN A 528 -21.68 18.74 30.03
#